data_5caace117c2069d772e1fad98839c9a4
#
_entry.id   5caace117c2069d772e1fad98839c9a4
#
_cell.length_a   1.000
_cell.length_b   1.000
_cell.length_c   1.000
_cell.angle_alpha   90.00
_cell.angle_beta   90.00
_cell.angle_gamma   90.00
#
_symmetry.space_group_name_H-M   'P 1'
#
loop_
_entity.id
_entity.type
_entity.pdbx_description
1 polymer ?
#
loop_
_entity_poly.entity_id
_entity_poly.type
_entity_poly.pdbx_seq_one_letter_code
_entity_poly.pdbx_strand_id
1 'polypeptide(L)'
;MGIATMMKARNVILMAWGEDKAKIIAKTVEGKVSDAVPSSYLQNHTNAKVVVDLSAAYDLTRISHPWLVTNCEWDNKLIRRAIVWLCQLTGKPILKLTNKDYSENGLGELLALYGSAYNVNIRVFNDIQHTITGWPGGKPNADDSNRPERATPYPKKVIIFSPHPDDDVISMGGTFHRLC
;
A
#
# COMPACT_ATOMS: atom_id res chain seq x y z
N MET A 1 19.39 3.05 -32.99
CA MET A 1 18.70 4.35 -32.91
C MET A 1 18.79 4.83 -31.47
N GLY A 2 19.33 6.05 -31.24
CA GLY A 2 19.49 6.59 -29.88
C GLY A 2 18.33 7.47 -29.47
N ILE A 3 18.21 7.76 -28.16
CA ILE A 3 17.15 8.60 -27.59
C ILE A 3 17.10 9.99 -28.27
N ALA A 4 18.25 10.59 -28.59
CA ALA A 4 18.32 11.87 -29.29
C ALA A 4 17.62 11.87 -30.65
N THR A 5 17.62 10.74 -31.35
CA THR A 5 16.86 10.58 -32.61
C THR A 5 15.37 10.50 -32.39
N MET A 6 14.96 9.76 -31.34
CA MET A 6 13.54 9.64 -30.97
C MET A 6 12.95 10.99 -30.53
N MET A 7 13.73 11.79 -29.80
CA MET A 7 13.31 13.12 -29.34
C MET A 7 13.06 14.13 -30.49
N LYS A 8 13.52 13.86 -31.71
CA LYS A 8 13.24 14.68 -32.89
C LYS A 8 11.90 14.35 -33.55
N ALA A 9 11.26 13.27 -33.15
CA ALA A 9 9.96 12.88 -33.70
C ALA A 9 8.86 13.90 -33.31
N ARG A 10 7.88 14.09 -34.16
CA ARG A 10 6.73 14.97 -33.87
C ARG A 10 5.85 14.43 -32.75
N ASN A 11 5.68 13.11 -32.69
CA ASN A 11 4.94 12.41 -31.67
C ASN A 11 5.70 11.15 -31.24
N VAL A 12 5.73 10.88 -29.96
CA VAL A 12 6.32 9.65 -29.40
C VAL A 12 5.26 8.94 -28.55
N ILE A 13 5.12 7.65 -28.76
CA ILE A 13 4.26 6.79 -27.94
C ILE A 13 5.13 5.70 -27.33
N LEU A 14 5.21 5.69 -25.99
CA LEU A 14 5.82 4.61 -25.23
C LEU A 14 4.68 3.68 -24.78
N MET A 15 4.83 2.39 -25.07
CA MET A 15 3.83 1.38 -24.70
C MET A 15 4.51 0.31 -23.84
N ALA A 16 3.86 -0.08 -22.73
CA ALA A 16 4.36 -1.13 -21.86
C ALA A 16 3.24 -1.87 -21.15
N TRP A 17 3.42 -3.17 -20.94
CA TRP A 17 2.48 -4.06 -20.26
C TRP A 17 3.19 -4.97 -19.28
N GLY A 18 2.49 -5.34 -18.21
CA GLY A 18 2.93 -6.28 -17.21
C GLY A 18 3.66 -5.64 -16.02
N GLU A 19 3.58 -6.33 -14.89
CA GLU A 19 4.09 -5.88 -13.58
C GLU A 19 5.62 -5.69 -13.58
N ASP A 20 6.35 -6.49 -14.37
CA ASP A 20 7.81 -6.38 -14.52
C ASP A 20 8.25 -5.02 -15.07
N LYS A 21 7.34 -4.26 -15.68
CA LYS A 21 7.59 -2.90 -16.19
C LYS A 21 7.25 -1.79 -15.18
N ALA A 22 6.56 -2.08 -14.08
CA ALA A 22 6.04 -1.06 -13.16
C ALA A 22 7.16 -0.13 -12.65
N LYS A 23 8.26 -0.69 -12.16
CA LYS A 23 9.38 0.10 -11.64
C LYS A 23 10.03 1.00 -12.69
N ILE A 24 10.19 0.50 -13.91
CA ILE A 24 10.84 1.29 -14.96
C ILE A 24 9.88 2.36 -15.51
N ILE A 25 8.58 2.07 -15.57
CA ILE A 25 7.56 3.06 -15.95
C ILE A 25 7.49 4.20 -14.92
N ALA A 26 7.47 3.90 -13.62
CA ALA A 26 7.51 4.93 -12.59
C ALA A 26 8.76 5.81 -12.71
N LYS A 27 9.95 5.20 -12.90
CA LYS A 27 11.18 5.96 -13.14
C LYS A 27 11.15 6.78 -14.43
N THR A 28 10.49 6.28 -15.47
CA THR A 28 10.36 6.97 -16.76
C THR A 28 9.48 8.21 -16.67
N VAL A 29 8.34 8.10 -15.96
CA VAL A 29 7.29 9.14 -15.94
C VAL A 29 7.51 10.13 -14.79
N GLU A 30 7.89 9.66 -13.62
CA GLU A 30 7.96 10.44 -12.38
C GLU A 30 9.39 10.59 -11.84
N GLY A 31 10.33 9.78 -12.32
CA GLY A 31 11.70 9.77 -11.85
C GLY A 31 12.51 10.95 -12.42
N LYS A 32 13.74 11.12 -11.88
CA LYS A 32 14.69 12.10 -12.40
C LYS A 32 15.11 11.73 -13.82
N VAL A 33 15.14 12.71 -14.72
CA VAL A 33 15.66 12.54 -16.07
C VAL A 33 17.17 12.24 -16.00
N SER A 34 17.59 11.09 -16.54
CA SER A 34 18.98 10.64 -16.47
C SER A 34 19.31 9.59 -17.54
N ASP A 35 20.61 9.45 -17.83
CA ASP A 35 21.11 8.41 -18.75
C ASP A 35 20.92 6.98 -18.21
N ALA A 36 20.80 6.81 -16.89
CA ALA A 36 20.49 5.51 -16.29
C ALA A 36 19.09 4.99 -16.68
N VAL A 37 18.19 5.90 -17.03
CA VAL A 37 16.84 5.60 -17.53
C VAL A 37 16.59 6.43 -18.79
N PRO A 38 17.09 6.01 -19.96
CA PRO A 38 17.01 6.82 -21.19
C PRO A 38 15.58 7.21 -21.58
N SER A 39 14.57 6.37 -21.25
CA SER A 39 13.16 6.70 -21.47
C SER A 39 12.67 7.91 -20.64
N SER A 40 13.35 8.27 -19.56
CA SER A 40 13.01 9.45 -18.75
C SER A 40 13.14 10.77 -19.51
N TYR A 41 13.96 10.81 -20.57
CA TYR A 41 14.04 11.99 -21.46
C TYR A 41 12.72 12.32 -22.14
N LEU A 42 11.79 11.37 -22.27
CA LEU A 42 10.45 11.62 -22.80
C LEU A 42 9.64 12.64 -21.99
N GLN A 43 9.99 12.85 -20.71
CA GLN A 43 9.41 13.92 -19.88
C GLN A 43 9.67 15.32 -20.47
N ASN A 44 10.74 15.49 -21.24
CA ASN A 44 11.09 16.75 -21.91
C ASN A 44 10.52 16.85 -23.33
N HIS A 45 9.77 15.84 -23.79
CA HIS A 45 9.20 15.84 -25.14
C HIS A 45 7.80 16.46 -25.15
N THR A 46 7.53 17.38 -26.06
CA THR A 46 6.27 18.14 -26.12
C THR A 46 5.03 17.29 -26.40
N ASN A 47 5.20 16.17 -27.12
CA ASN A 47 4.10 15.29 -27.56
C ASN A 47 4.43 13.81 -27.28
N ALA A 48 4.95 13.52 -26.09
CA ALA A 48 5.09 12.14 -25.64
C ALA A 48 3.80 11.65 -24.97
N LYS A 49 3.43 10.40 -25.27
CA LYS A 49 2.31 9.69 -24.62
C LYS A 49 2.82 8.37 -24.09
N VAL A 50 2.41 8.02 -22.87
CA VAL A 50 2.70 6.73 -22.25
C VAL A 50 1.38 5.96 -22.15
N VAL A 51 1.34 4.79 -22.75
CA VAL A 51 0.18 3.88 -22.75
C VAL A 51 0.58 2.60 -22.04
N VAL A 52 -0.06 2.32 -20.92
CA VAL A 52 0.28 1.19 -20.05
C VAL A 52 -0.99 0.52 -19.53
N ASP A 53 -0.90 -0.76 -19.19
CA ASP A 53 -1.94 -1.45 -18.42
C ASP A 53 -1.81 -1.13 -16.92
N LEU A 54 -2.79 -1.55 -16.12
CA LEU A 54 -2.76 -1.32 -14.66
C LEU A 54 -1.57 -1.98 -13.98
N SER A 55 -1.12 -3.13 -14.46
CA SER A 55 0.02 -3.84 -13.90
C SER A 55 1.32 -3.07 -14.13
N ALA A 56 1.55 -2.56 -15.33
CA ALA A 56 2.71 -1.71 -15.64
C ALA A 56 2.63 -0.30 -14.99
N ALA A 57 1.42 0.18 -14.66
CA ALA A 57 1.19 1.45 -13.97
C ALA A 57 1.29 1.34 -12.44
N TYR A 58 1.42 0.15 -11.88
CA TYR A 58 1.22 -0.12 -10.45
C TYR A 58 2.08 0.75 -9.52
N ASP A 59 3.33 1.02 -9.88
CA ASP A 59 4.27 1.82 -9.08
C ASP A 59 4.13 3.34 -9.31
N LEU A 60 3.29 3.80 -10.25
CA LEU A 60 3.01 5.24 -10.41
C LEU A 60 2.34 5.80 -9.15
N THR A 61 2.76 6.99 -8.72
CA THR A 61 2.22 7.64 -7.51
C THR A 61 0.71 7.73 -7.52
N ARG A 62 0.11 8.02 -8.68
CA ARG A 62 -1.34 8.08 -8.84
C ARG A 62 -2.05 6.75 -8.52
N ILE A 63 -1.38 5.62 -8.70
CA ILE A 63 -1.92 4.27 -8.42
C ILE A 63 -1.51 3.79 -7.04
N SER A 64 -0.22 3.92 -6.70
CA SER A 64 0.34 3.42 -5.44
C SER A 64 -0.02 4.30 -4.24
N HIS A 65 -0.01 5.62 -4.40
CA HIS A 65 -0.21 6.61 -3.34
C HIS A 65 -1.11 7.76 -3.84
N PRO A 66 -2.36 7.49 -4.26
CA PRO A 66 -3.22 8.47 -4.94
C PRO A 66 -3.47 9.73 -4.09
N TRP A 67 -3.48 9.61 -2.76
CA TRP A 67 -3.66 10.74 -1.83
C TRP A 67 -2.58 11.83 -1.93
N LEU A 68 -1.43 11.54 -2.55
CA LEU A 68 -0.36 12.53 -2.76
C LEU A 68 -0.61 13.42 -3.98
N VAL A 69 -1.48 13.02 -4.90
CA VAL A 69 -1.64 13.69 -6.21
C VAL A 69 -3.08 13.98 -6.60
N THR A 70 -4.07 13.37 -5.94
CA THR A 70 -5.50 13.58 -6.22
C THR A 70 -6.32 13.51 -4.95
N ASN A 71 -7.52 14.11 -4.97
CA ASN A 71 -8.54 13.84 -3.96
C ASN A 71 -8.96 12.39 -4.04
N CYS A 72 -9.15 11.75 -2.89
CA CYS A 72 -9.46 10.34 -2.78
C CYS A 72 -10.83 10.11 -2.13
N GLU A 73 -11.54 9.10 -2.59
CA GLU A 73 -12.63 8.50 -1.82
C GLU A 73 -12.04 7.52 -0.81
N TRP A 74 -12.11 7.86 0.48
CA TRP A 74 -11.49 7.12 1.55
C TRP A 74 -12.33 5.93 1.99
N ASP A 75 -12.04 4.76 1.44
CA ASP A 75 -12.52 3.49 1.96
C ASP A 75 -11.55 2.88 3.01
N ASN A 76 -11.99 1.85 3.72
CA ASN A 76 -11.16 1.19 4.75
C ASN A 76 -9.85 0.62 4.18
N LYS A 77 -9.86 0.16 2.94
CA LYS A 77 -8.69 -0.42 2.29
C LYS A 77 -7.66 0.65 1.95
N LEU A 78 -8.11 1.80 1.44
CA LEU A 78 -7.23 2.93 1.11
C LEU A 78 -6.65 3.56 2.38
N ILE A 79 -7.49 3.77 3.41
CA ILE A 79 -7.04 4.27 4.71
C ILE A 79 -5.94 3.38 5.28
N ARG A 80 -6.17 2.06 5.35
CA ARG A 80 -5.17 1.12 5.84
C ARG A 80 -3.87 1.19 5.03
N ARG A 81 -3.94 1.24 3.71
CA ARG A 81 -2.77 1.37 2.83
C ARG A 81 -1.99 2.65 3.10
N ALA A 82 -2.68 3.78 3.23
CA ALA A 82 -2.07 5.07 3.52
C ALA A 82 -1.38 5.10 4.89
N ILE A 83 -2.00 4.51 5.91
CA ILE A 83 -1.42 4.48 7.26
C ILE A 83 -0.22 3.54 7.35
N VAL A 84 -0.28 2.38 6.70
CA VAL A 84 0.89 1.47 6.63
C VAL A 84 2.05 2.16 5.92
N TRP A 85 1.78 2.85 4.80
CA TRP A 85 2.79 3.64 4.10
C TRP A 85 3.37 4.75 5.00
N LEU A 86 2.53 5.48 5.74
CA LEU A 86 2.99 6.53 6.66
C LEU A 86 3.88 5.96 7.78
N CYS A 87 3.56 4.77 8.30
CA CYS A 87 4.41 4.07 9.26
C CYS A 87 5.78 3.75 8.69
N GLN A 88 5.83 3.24 7.46
CA GLN A 88 7.09 2.92 6.78
C GLN A 88 7.92 4.17 6.51
N LEU A 89 7.27 5.25 6.07
CA LEU A 89 7.92 6.52 5.77
C LEU A 89 8.52 7.18 7.02
N THR A 90 7.78 7.16 8.14
CA THR A 90 8.17 7.82 9.39
C THR A 90 8.98 6.93 10.33
N GLY A 91 9.02 5.61 10.08
CA GLY A 91 9.61 4.63 10.99
C GLY A 91 8.86 4.47 12.31
N LYS A 92 7.60 4.94 12.39
CA LYS A 92 6.78 4.91 13.62
C LYS A 92 5.73 3.80 13.55
N PRO A 93 5.45 3.10 14.65
CA PRO A 93 4.29 2.20 14.72
C PRO A 93 2.98 2.99 14.67
N ILE A 94 1.90 2.35 14.20
CA ILE A 94 0.59 2.97 13.97
C ILE A 94 0.14 3.83 15.15
N LEU A 95 0.17 3.29 16.37
CA LEU A 95 -0.33 3.99 17.56
C LEU A 95 0.55 5.18 18.02
N LYS A 96 1.70 5.38 17.39
CA LYS A 96 2.61 6.51 17.67
C LYS A 96 2.59 7.60 16.60
N LEU A 97 1.80 7.43 15.54
CA LEU A 97 1.60 8.49 14.55
C LEU A 97 0.82 9.65 15.16
N THR A 98 1.25 10.87 14.84
CA THR A 98 0.71 12.12 15.36
C THR A 98 -0.01 12.91 14.26
N ASN A 99 -0.82 13.90 14.64
CA ASN A 99 -1.44 14.81 13.67
C ASN A 99 -0.41 15.47 12.75
N LYS A 100 0.77 15.78 13.29
CA LYS A 100 1.86 16.34 12.50
C LYS A 100 2.33 15.40 11.39
N ASP A 101 2.52 14.10 11.70
CA ASP A 101 2.93 13.12 10.72
C ASP A 101 1.92 13.05 9.55
N TYR A 102 0.63 13.11 9.84
CA TYR A 102 -0.42 13.13 8.81
C TYR A 102 -0.36 14.39 7.95
N SER A 103 -0.31 15.55 8.60
CA SER A 103 -0.36 16.86 7.91
C SER A 103 0.85 17.07 7.01
N GLU A 104 2.05 16.69 7.47
CA GLU A 104 3.30 16.86 6.72
C GLU A 104 3.42 15.89 5.54
N ASN A 105 2.64 14.80 5.54
CA ASN A 105 2.72 13.75 4.52
C ASN A 105 1.44 13.61 3.66
N GLY A 106 0.67 14.69 3.52
CA GLY A 106 -0.46 14.74 2.59
C GLY A 106 -1.72 13.99 3.03
N LEU A 107 -1.80 13.60 4.32
CA LEU A 107 -2.95 12.86 4.88
C LEU A 107 -3.84 13.75 5.78
N GLY A 108 -3.73 15.07 5.65
CA GLY A 108 -4.54 16.01 6.43
C GLY A 108 -6.05 15.85 6.25
N GLU A 109 -6.49 15.39 5.09
CA GLU A 109 -7.90 15.09 4.81
C GLU A 109 -8.47 14.02 5.76
N LEU A 110 -7.67 13.00 6.11
CA LEU A 110 -8.08 11.99 7.10
C LEU A 110 -8.31 12.60 8.48
N LEU A 111 -7.52 13.61 8.88
CA LEU A 111 -7.74 14.31 10.12
C LEU A 111 -9.04 15.11 10.09
N ALA A 112 -9.37 15.73 8.97
CA ALA A 112 -10.62 16.46 8.79
C ALA A 112 -11.84 15.53 8.85
N LEU A 113 -11.73 14.33 8.29
CA LEU A 113 -12.82 13.34 8.25
C LEU A 113 -13.02 12.61 9.59
N TYR A 114 -11.95 12.30 10.31
CA TYR A 114 -11.98 11.45 11.50
C TYR A 114 -11.59 12.17 12.81
N GLY A 115 -11.25 13.44 12.75
CA GLY A 115 -11.00 14.33 13.88
C GLY A 115 -9.56 14.34 14.39
N SER A 116 -8.88 13.21 14.49
CA SER A 116 -7.49 13.16 14.97
C SER A 116 -6.74 11.92 14.49
N ALA A 117 -5.41 12.01 14.49
CA ALA A 117 -4.54 10.85 14.22
C ALA A 117 -4.85 9.68 15.17
N TYR A 118 -5.13 9.97 16.46
CA TYR A 118 -5.48 8.94 17.42
C TYR A 118 -6.69 8.09 16.96
N ASN A 119 -7.75 8.74 16.50
CA ASN A 119 -8.95 8.04 16.04
C ASN A 119 -8.68 7.15 14.83
N VAL A 120 -7.93 7.68 13.85
CA VAL A 120 -7.55 6.91 12.66
C VAL A 120 -6.63 5.74 13.04
N ASN A 121 -5.64 6.01 13.90
CA ASN A 121 -4.68 4.99 14.36
C ASN A 121 -5.39 3.82 15.05
N ILE A 122 -6.29 4.10 16.00
CA ILE A 122 -7.05 3.06 16.71
C ILE A 122 -7.92 2.26 15.75
N ARG A 123 -8.61 2.94 14.82
CA ARG A 123 -9.44 2.28 13.82
C ARG A 123 -8.63 1.30 12.97
N VAL A 124 -7.51 1.78 12.40
CA VAL A 124 -6.65 0.97 11.52
C VAL A 124 -5.96 -0.15 12.31
N PHE A 125 -5.49 0.15 13.52
CA PHE A 125 -4.86 -0.86 14.40
C PHE A 125 -5.84 -2.00 14.71
N ASN A 126 -7.06 -1.67 15.11
CA ASN A 126 -8.09 -2.67 15.39
C ASN A 126 -8.44 -3.48 14.13
N ASP A 127 -8.56 -2.83 12.99
CA ASP A 127 -8.84 -3.52 11.73
C ASP A 127 -7.73 -4.53 11.38
N ILE A 128 -6.47 -4.13 11.45
CA ILE A 128 -5.33 -5.01 11.18
C ILE A 128 -5.23 -6.13 12.23
N GLN A 129 -5.33 -5.79 13.51
CA GLN A 129 -5.28 -6.76 14.60
C GLN A 129 -6.30 -7.88 14.40
N HIS A 130 -7.53 -7.53 14.06
CA HIS A 130 -8.59 -8.51 13.82
C HIS A 130 -8.37 -9.32 12.54
N THR A 131 -7.66 -8.79 11.57
CA THR A 131 -7.37 -9.49 10.31
C THR A 131 -6.26 -10.54 10.49
N ILE A 132 -5.20 -10.20 11.23
CA ILE A 132 -4.02 -11.06 11.40
C ILE A 132 -4.25 -12.09 12.52
N THR A 133 -4.76 -11.67 13.65
CA THR A 133 -4.89 -12.51 14.85
C THR A 133 -6.14 -13.37 14.87
N GLY A 134 -7.06 -13.16 13.93
CA GLY A 134 -8.31 -13.90 13.71
C GLY A 134 -8.63 -14.95 14.77
N TRP A 135 -9.17 -14.53 15.91
CA TRP A 135 -9.66 -15.48 16.90
C TRP A 135 -10.69 -16.37 16.24
N PRO A 136 -10.59 -17.71 16.33
CA PRO A 136 -11.73 -18.56 16.05
C PRO A 136 -12.87 -18.10 16.96
N GLY A 137 -14.00 -17.68 16.38
CA GLY A 137 -15.12 -17.17 17.15
C GLY A 137 -15.05 -15.72 17.63
N GLY A 138 -14.12 -14.91 17.08
CA GLY A 138 -14.03 -13.49 17.38
C GLY A 138 -13.36 -13.15 18.72
N LYS A 139 -13.14 -11.87 18.98
CA LYS A 139 -12.68 -11.37 20.29
C LYS A 139 -13.88 -11.41 21.24
N PRO A 140 -13.75 -11.96 22.46
CA PRO A 140 -14.81 -11.90 23.45
C PRO A 140 -15.33 -10.46 23.63
N ASN A 141 -16.62 -10.27 23.54
CA ASN A 141 -17.31 -8.97 23.65
C ASN A 141 -16.98 -7.95 22.52
N ALA A 142 -16.45 -8.38 21.36
CA ALA A 142 -16.34 -7.52 20.22
C ALA A 142 -17.69 -7.37 19.51
N ASP A 143 -17.98 -6.15 19.04
CA ASP A 143 -19.09 -5.94 18.12
C ASP A 143 -18.69 -6.44 16.72
N ASP A 144 -19.14 -7.63 16.39
CA ASP A 144 -18.92 -8.28 15.10
C ASP A 144 -20.11 -8.13 14.14
N SER A 145 -21.07 -7.23 14.45
CA SER A 145 -22.29 -7.02 13.65
C SER A 145 -21.98 -6.71 12.17
N ASN A 146 -20.87 -6.03 11.90
CA ASN A 146 -20.40 -5.71 10.55
C ASN A 146 -19.42 -6.73 9.96
N ARG A 147 -19.14 -7.83 10.68
CA ARG A 147 -18.17 -8.86 10.30
C ARG A 147 -18.63 -10.24 10.72
N PRO A 148 -19.74 -10.72 10.15
CA PRO A 148 -20.38 -11.99 10.56
C PRO A 148 -19.45 -13.20 10.37
N GLU A 149 -18.43 -13.11 9.50
CA GLU A 149 -17.42 -14.14 9.31
C GLU A 149 -16.55 -14.39 10.54
N ARG A 150 -16.57 -13.51 11.54
CA ARG A 150 -15.85 -13.68 12.81
C ARG A 150 -16.68 -14.31 13.90
N ALA A 151 -17.99 -14.19 13.81
CA ALA A 151 -18.93 -14.76 14.76
C ALA A 151 -19.02 -16.27 14.65
N THR A 152 -18.76 -16.83 13.46
CA THR A 152 -18.76 -18.27 13.21
C THR A 152 -17.34 -18.77 12.94
N PRO A 153 -16.87 -19.80 13.68
CA PRO A 153 -15.63 -20.46 13.34
C PRO A 153 -15.68 -21.00 11.92
N TYR A 154 -14.66 -20.72 11.11
CA TYR A 154 -14.53 -21.29 9.78
C TYR A 154 -13.14 -21.92 9.61
N PRO A 155 -13.01 -22.98 8.79
CA PRO A 155 -11.71 -23.61 8.54
C PRO A 155 -10.72 -22.61 7.93
N LYS A 156 -9.59 -22.44 8.57
CA LYS A 156 -8.50 -21.59 8.09
C LYS A 156 -7.36 -22.44 7.56
N LYS A 157 -6.78 -22.05 6.43
CA LYS A 157 -5.52 -22.61 5.97
C LYS A 157 -4.41 -21.70 6.43
N VAL A 158 -3.51 -22.22 7.25
CA VAL A 158 -2.42 -21.45 7.86
C VAL A 158 -1.10 -22.09 7.45
N ILE A 159 -0.14 -21.26 7.05
CA ILE A 159 1.24 -21.66 6.81
C ILE A 159 2.08 -21.01 7.91
N ILE A 160 2.87 -21.78 8.59
CA ILE A 160 3.77 -21.32 9.65
C ILE A 160 5.21 -21.58 9.19
N PHE A 161 6.00 -20.52 9.17
CA PHE A 161 7.44 -20.60 8.90
C PHE A 161 8.18 -20.64 10.21
N SER A 162 8.81 -21.76 10.50
CA SER A 162 9.64 -21.95 11.68
C SER A 162 11.12 -22.08 11.24
N PRO A 163 11.99 -21.15 11.60
CA PRO A 163 13.42 -21.23 11.25
C PRO A 163 14.14 -22.38 11.96
N HIS A 164 13.65 -22.79 13.15
CA HIS A 164 14.14 -23.95 13.89
C HIS A 164 12.96 -24.82 14.33
N PRO A 165 13.17 -26.14 14.57
CA PRO A 165 12.08 -27.09 14.81
C PRO A 165 11.21 -26.83 16.05
N ASP A 166 11.63 -25.95 16.95
CA ASP A 166 10.97 -25.64 18.23
C ASP A 166 10.43 -24.20 18.30
N ASP A 167 10.86 -23.31 17.40
CA ASP A 167 10.47 -21.89 17.41
C ASP A 167 8.96 -21.68 17.29
N ASP A 168 8.29 -22.49 16.51
CA ASP A 168 6.86 -22.44 16.32
C ASP A 168 6.09 -22.82 17.59
N VAL A 169 6.52 -23.85 18.31
CA VAL A 169 5.89 -24.29 19.57
C VAL A 169 6.15 -23.28 20.68
N ILE A 170 7.38 -22.78 20.80
CA ILE A 170 7.76 -21.82 21.85
C ILE A 170 7.04 -20.48 21.62
N SER A 171 7.04 -19.99 20.39
CA SER A 171 6.52 -18.65 20.07
C SER A 171 5.02 -18.64 19.81
N MET A 172 4.44 -19.72 19.31
CA MET A 172 3.07 -19.77 18.79
C MET A 172 2.23 -20.95 19.28
N GLY A 173 2.70 -21.73 20.25
CA GLY A 173 2.01 -22.95 20.72
C GLY A 173 0.55 -22.71 21.13
N GLY A 174 0.26 -21.58 21.79
CA GLY A 174 -1.11 -21.19 22.11
C GLY A 174 -1.98 -20.87 20.88
N THR A 175 -1.37 -20.38 19.80
CA THR A 175 -2.06 -20.13 18.53
C THR A 175 -2.34 -21.45 17.81
N PHE A 176 -1.39 -22.37 17.80
CA PHE A 176 -1.58 -23.72 17.28
C PHE A 176 -2.76 -24.43 17.93
N HIS A 177 -2.80 -24.46 19.25
CA HIS A 177 -3.88 -25.10 19.99
C HIS A 177 -5.28 -24.51 19.67
N ARG A 178 -5.35 -23.26 19.22
CA ARG A 178 -6.60 -22.60 18.84
C ARG A 178 -6.97 -22.79 17.38
N LEU A 179 -6.02 -23.15 16.55
CA LEU A 179 -6.25 -23.36 15.11
C LEU A 179 -6.61 -24.82 14.79
N CYS A 180 -6.31 -25.74 15.72
CA CYS A 180 -6.72 -27.14 15.67
C CYS A 180 -8.05 -27.35 16.36
#